data_857cae32a32be294dcca562f50947b61
#
_entry.id   857cae32a32be294dcca562f50947b61
#
_cell.length_a   1.000
_cell.length_b   1.000
_cell.length_c   1.000
_cell.angle_alpha   90.00
_cell.angle_beta   90.00
_cell.angle_gamma   90.00
#
_symmetry.space_group_name_H-M   'P 1'
#
loop_
_entity.id
_entity.type
_entity.pdbx_description
1 polymer ?
#
loop_
_entity_poly.entity_id
_entity_poly.type
_entity_poly.pdbx_seq_one_letter_code
_entity_poly.pdbx_strand_id
1 'polypeptide(L)'
;MHRHGNKLATINSIKLTDLDKKEISKVESGSTFQVLISLEAKAELSDLVVGISLRNLMGLVMYGTNTFLKGCNLPKLKAGEHLQVCFQIPCYLNKGVYTFTVGVHSEEGISYDWIDELVVFEVTNSIFCDGVVDLNSTIKIGGEKYYAIAQSEEKNQEFN
;
A
#
# COMPACT_ATOMS: atom_id res chain seq x y z
N MET A 1 -8.20 16.40 -1.08
CA MET A 1 -6.93 16.09 -0.36
C MET A 1 -6.87 16.98 0.88
N HIS A 2 -6.88 16.38 2.05
CA HIS A 2 -6.76 17.07 3.33
C HIS A 2 -5.35 16.79 3.91
N ARG A 3 -4.66 17.84 4.37
CA ARG A 3 -3.32 17.74 4.96
C ARG A 3 -3.26 18.52 6.27
N HIS A 4 -2.80 17.89 7.33
CA HIS A 4 -2.66 18.52 8.65
C HIS A 4 -1.42 18.01 9.39
N GLY A 5 -1.15 18.56 10.58
CA GLY A 5 -0.01 18.26 11.43
C GLY A 5 0.83 19.51 11.74
N ASN A 6 1.72 19.40 12.72
CA ASN A 6 2.53 20.54 13.18
C ASN A 6 3.78 20.82 12.33
N LYS A 7 4.05 19.99 11.32
CA LYS A 7 5.15 20.12 10.35
C LYS A 7 6.57 19.99 10.91
N LEU A 8 6.74 19.39 12.07
CA LEU A 8 8.09 19.05 12.56
C LEU A 8 8.78 17.96 11.72
N ALA A 9 8.00 17.15 11.01
CA ALA A 9 8.43 16.40 9.84
C ALA A 9 7.46 16.68 8.69
N THR A 10 7.93 16.63 7.45
CA THR A 10 7.10 16.85 6.25
C THR A 10 7.27 15.71 5.26
N ILE A 11 6.15 15.22 4.73
CA ILE A 11 6.13 14.27 3.63
C ILE A 11 6.39 15.03 2.33
N ASN A 12 7.46 14.69 1.64
CA ASN A 12 7.89 15.35 0.40
C ASN A 12 7.34 14.63 -0.83
N SER A 13 7.28 13.30 -0.80
CA SER A 13 6.72 12.51 -1.88
C SER A 13 6.23 11.15 -1.41
N ILE A 14 5.24 10.64 -2.12
CA ILE A 14 4.75 9.26 -2.01
C ILE A 14 4.66 8.71 -3.42
N LYS A 15 5.21 7.51 -3.62
CA LYS A 15 5.18 6.81 -4.90
C LYS A 15 4.74 5.37 -4.70
N LEU A 16 3.91 4.90 -5.62
CA LEU A 16 3.60 3.49 -5.77
C LEU A 16 4.53 2.91 -6.83
N THR A 17 5.24 1.83 -6.51
CA THR A 17 6.17 1.21 -7.44
C THR A 17 6.00 -0.31 -7.47
N ASP A 18 6.43 -0.92 -8.57
CA ASP A 18 6.71 -2.35 -8.61
C ASP A 18 8.01 -2.69 -7.86
N LEU A 19 8.40 -3.96 -7.85
CA LEU A 19 9.63 -4.43 -7.20
C LEU A 19 10.92 -3.96 -7.90
N ASP A 20 10.82 -3.56 -9.17
CA ASP A 20 11.90 -2.97 -9.96
C ASP A 20 12.01 -1.45 -9.77
N LYS A 21 11.24 -0.88 -8.81
CA LYS A 21 11.18 0.55 -8.48
C LYS A 21 10.60 1.43 -9.60
N LYS A 22 9.93 0.85 -10.57
CA LYS A 22 9.18 1.59 -11.58
C LYS A 22 7.86 2.09 -10.98
N GLU A 23 7.56 3.37 -11.16
CA GLU A 23 6.31 3.97 -10.70
C GLU A 23 5.13 3.39 -11.46
N ILE A 24 4.09 2.98 -10.72
CA ILE A 24 2.89 2.34 -11.25
C ILE A 24 1.64 3.00 -10.67
N SER A 25 0.53 2.93 -11.40
CA SER A 25 -0.80 3.34 -10.96
C SER A 25 -1.80 2.18 -10.98
N LYS A 26 -1.35 1.00 -11.42
CA LYS A 26 -2.13 -0.23 -11.47
C LYS A 26 -1.35 -1.36 -10.82
N VAL A 27 -2.06 -2.16 -10.05
CA VAL A 27 -1.52 -3.33 -9.34
C VAL A 27 -2.37 -4.54 -9.72
N GLU A 28 -1.75 -5.63 -10.11
CA GLU A 28 -2.47 -6.89 -10.30
C GLU A 28 -2.71 -7.56 -8.94
N SER A 29 -3.94 -8.04 -8.71
CA SER A 29 -4.26 -8.83 -7.52
C SER A 29 -3.39 -10.10 -7.47
N GLY A 30 -2.83 -10.41 -6.29
CA GLY A 30 -1.84 -11.48 -6.10
C GLY A 30 -0.39 -11.07 -6.32
N SER A 31 -0.12 -9.89 -6.87
CA SER A 31 1.24 -9.36 -7.01
C SER A 31 1.70 -8.63 -5.74
N THR A 32 2.98 -8.26 -5.69
CA THR A 32 3.56 -7.44 -4.62
C THR A 32 3.96 -6.09 -5.18
N PHE A 33 3.66 -5.02 -4.46
CA PHE A 33 4.01 -3.65 -4.81
C PHE A 33 4.62 -2.92 -3.62
N GLN A 34 5.16 -1.74 -3.86
CA GLN A 34 5.81 -0.92 -2.85
C GLN A 34 5.18 0.47 -2.76
N VAL A 35 5.08 0.99 -1.52
CA VAL A 35 4.75 2.38 -1.23
C VAL A 35 6.01 3.04 -0.69
N LEU A 36 6.60 3.93 -1.47
CA LEU A 36 7.79 4.70 -1.12
C LEU A 36 7.40 6.07 -0.59
N ILE A 37 7.78 6.37 0.64
CA ILE A 37 7.48 7.62 1.32
C ILE A 37 8.80 8.33 1.60
N SER A 38 8.97 9.52 1.06
CA SER A 38 10.12 10.38 1.37
C SER A 38 9.67 11.52 2.27
N LEU A 39 10.41 11.74 3.34
CA LEU A 39 10.12 12.79 4.31
C LEU A 39 11.39 13.54 4.70
N GLU A 40 11.20 14.72 5.27
CA GLU A 40 12.26 15.59 5.80
C GLU A 40 11.91 15.98 7.23
N ALA A 41 12.88 15.89 8.12
CA ALA A 41 12.78 16.38 9.49
C ALA A 41 13.04 17.90 9.51
N LYS A 42 12.16 18.66 10.15
CA LYS A 42 12.34 20.12 10.35
C LYS A 42 12.88 20.47 11.74
N ALA A 43 12.96 19.48 12.61
CA ALA A 43 13.53 19.54 13.93
C ALA A 43 14.29 18.24 14.24
N GLU A 44 14.97 18.17 15.36
CA GLU A 44 15.51 16.88 15.83
C GLU A 44 14.36 16.00 16.32
N LEU A 45 14.26 14.79 15.75
CA LEU A 45 13.21 13.81 16.02
C LEU A 45 13.82 12.45 16.35
N SER A 46 13.40 11.87 17.47
CA SER A 46 13.92 10.58 17.96
C SER A 46 12.86 9.48 18.08
N ASP A 47 11.61 9.83 17.90
CA ASP A 47 10.43 9.00 18.15
C ASP A 47 9.51 8.91 16.93
N LEU A 48 10.11 8.99 15.75
CA LEU A 48 9.40 9.08 14.49
C LEU A 48 8.70 7.76 14.13
N VAL A 49 7.42 7.85 13.80
CA VAL A 49 6.61 6.75 13.28
C VAL A 49 6.00 7.16 11.94
N VAL A 50 6.13 6.31 10.94
CA VAL A 50 5.52 6.47 9.61
C VAL A 50 4.44 5.42 9.43
N GLY A 51 3.23 5.85 9.09
CA GLY A 51 2.07 4.98 8.91
C GLY A 51 1.39 5.15 7.57
N ILE A 52 0.73 4.09 7.15
CA ILE A 52 -0.12 4.05 5.95
C ILE A 52 -1.50 3.53 6.31
N SER A 53 -2.51 4.04 5.63
CA SER A 53 -3.89 3.54 5.66
C SER A 53 -4.42 3.41 4.25
N LEU A 54 -4.91 2.23 3.91
CA LEU A 54 -5.50 1.89 2.62
C LEU A 54 -7.01 1.95 2.72
N ARG A 55 -7.66 2.63 1.79
CA ARG A 55 -9.12 2.77 1.73
C ARG A 55 -9.66 2.47 0.35
N ASN A 56 -10.90 2.01 0.29
CA ASN A 56 -11.67 1.95 -0.94
C ASN A 56 -12.36 3.32 -1.20
N LEU A 57 -13.00 3.47 -2.36
CA LEU A 57 -13.70 4.71 -2.74
C LEU A 57 -14.91 5.05 -1.85
N MET A 58 -15.42 4.09 -1.06
CA MET A 58 -16.47 4.34 -0.08
C MET A 58 -15.91 4.80 1.28
N GLY A 59 -14.59 4.99 1.38
CA GLY A 59 -13.91 5.43 2.60
C GLY A 59 -13.69 4.32 3.63
N LEU A 60 -14.04 3.05 3.31
CA LEU A 60 -13.78 1.93 4.20
C LEU A 60 -12.28 1.69 4.31
N VAL A 61 -11.75 1.67 5.53
CA VAL A 61 -10.37 1.29 5.80
C VAL A 61 -10.21 -0.21 5.58
N MET A 62 -9.42 -0.56 4.56
CA MET A 62 -9.13 -1.94 4.19
C MET A 62 -7.93 -2.49 4.95
N TYR A 63 -6.94 -1.65 5.21
CA TYR A 63 -5.70 -2.00 5.89
C TYR A 63 -5.04 -0.77 6.48
N GLY A 64 -4.38 -0.91 7.59
CA GLY A 64 -3.55 0.14 8.18
C GLY A 64 -2.40 -0.47 8.97
N THR A 65 -1.24 0.15 8.88
CA THR A 65 -0.05 -0.24 9.65
C THR A 65 0.91 0.94 9.75
N ASN A 66 1.91 0.79 10.60
CA ASN A 66 3.00 1.76 10.73
C ASN A 66 4.30 1.07 11.12
N THR A 67 5.39 1.81 11.11
CA THR A 67 6.73 1.31 11.44
C THR A 67 6.82 0.79 12.87
N PHE A 68 6.16 1.44 13.83
CA PHE A 68 6.13 1.00 15.22
C PHE A 68 5.41 -0.35 15.39
N LEU A 69 4.22 -0.50 14.81
CA LEU A 69 3.47 -1.78 14.83
C LEU A 69 4.22 -2.93 14.15
N LYS A 70 5.11 -2.61 13.21
CA LYS A 70 5.97 -3.58 12.52
C LYS A 70 7.28 -3.85 13.27
N GLY A 71 7.51 -3.23 14.42
CA GLY A 71 8.74 -3.37 15.19
C GLY A 71 9.97 -2.73 14.51
N CYS A 72 9.75 -1.80 13.59
CA CYS A 72 10.81 -1.09 12.89
C CYS A 72 11.10 0.23 13.59
N ASN A 73 12.21 0.32 14.31
CA ASN A 73 12.68 1.56 14.88
C ASN A 73 13.35 2.41 13.80
N LEU A 74 12.83 3.62 13.60
CA LEU A 74 13.42 4.56 12.66
C LEU A 74 14.65 5.26 13.29
N PRO A 75 15.62 5.69 12.47
CA PRO A 75 16.78 6.42 12.98
C PRO A 75 16.36 7.78 13.55
N LYS A 76 17.13 8.29 14.49
CA LYS A 76 17.01 9.69 14.89
C LYS A 76 17.38 10.58 13.73
N LEU A 77 16.61 11.63 13.51
CA LEU A 77 16.87 12.60 12.46
C LEU A 77 17.15 13.96 13.06
N LYS A 78 18.11 14.68 12.48
CA LYS A 78 18.36 16.10 12.73
C LYS A 78 17.54 16.96 11.79
N ALA A 79 17.37 18.22 12.11
CA ALA A 79 16.73 19.18 11.20
C ALA A 79 17.44 19.21 9.84
N GLY A 80 16.67 19.12 8.77
CA GLY A 80 17.14 19.07 7.37
C GLY A 80 17.51 17.67 6.87
N GLU A 81 17.51 16.64 7.71
CA GLU A 81 17.77 15.28 7.25
C GLU A 81 16.54 14.66 6.59
N HIS A 82 16.80 13.85 5.58
CA HIS A 82 15.80 13.14 4.80
C HIS A 82 15.78 11.65 5.15
N LEU A 83 14.60 11.06 5.12
CA LEU A 83 14.41 9.63 5.30
C LEU A 83 13.48 9.10 4.22
N GLN A 84 13.78 7.92 3.68
CA GLN A 84 12.88 7.17 2.83
C GLN A 84 12.42 5.91 3.56
N VAL A 85 11.11 5.71 3.61
CA VAL A 85 10.46 4.52 4.16
C VAL A 85 9.74 3.79 3.04
N CYS A 86 9.94 2.49 2.94
CA CYS A 86 9.32 1.62 1.94
C CYS A 86 8.44 0.58 2.63
N PHE A 87 7.15 0.59 2.31
CA PHE A 87 6.25 -0.50 2.67
C PHE A 87 6.10 -1.44 1.46
N GLN A 88 6.53 -2.67 1.60
CA GLN A 88 6.32 -3.72 0.59
C GLN A 88 5.06 -4.51 0.95
N ILE A 89 4.09 -4.55 0.04
CA ILE A 89 2.74 -5.01 0.33
C ILE A 89 2.32 -6.07 -0.70
N PRO A 90 1.98 -7.30 -0.25
CA PRO A 90 1.29 -8.25 -1.11
C PRO A 90 -0.15 -7.77 -1.35
N CYS A 91 -0.59 -7.75 -2.60
CA CYS A 91 -1.91 -7.28 -2.97
C CYS A 91 -2.92 -8.43 -2.93
N TYR A 92 -3.70 -8.49 -1.85
CA TYR A 92 -4.85 -9.41 -1.74
C TYR A 92 -6.19 -8.68 -1.88
N LEU A 93 -6.19 -7.53 -2.54
CA LEU A 93 -7.39 -6.76 -2.80
C LEU A 93 -8.12 -7.29 -4.04
N ASN A 94 -9.43 -7.21 -4.00
CA ASN A 94 -10.26 -7.46 -5.18
C ASN A 94 -10.15 -6.30 -6.19
N LYS A 95 -10.58 -6.52 -7.42
CA LYS A 95 -10.64 -5.50 -8.46
C LYS A 95 -11.35 -4.24 -7.94
N GLY A 96 -10.75 -3.09 -8.10
CA GLY A 96 -11.31 -1.82 -7.67
C GLY A 96 -10.31 -0.68 -7.64
N VAL A 97 -10.77 0.47 -7.20
CA VAL A 97 -9.95 1.67 -7.01
C VAL A 97 -9.77 1.92 -5.52
N TYR A 98 -8.54 2.22 -5.13
CA TYR A 98 -8.13 2.38 -3.75
C TYR A 98 -7.27 3.62 -3.58
N THR A 99 -7.17 4.09 -2.33
CA THR A 99 -6.37 5.25 -1.98
C THR A 99 -5.48 4.97 -0.78
N PHE A 100 -4.30 5.56 -0.74
CA PHE A 100 -3.46 5.60 0.44
C PHE A 100 -3.53 6.96 1.13
N THR A 101 -3.71 6.90 2.44
CA THR A 101 -3.44 7.98 3.39
C THR A 101 -2.10 7.68 4.06
N VAL A 102 -1.27 8.68 4.23
CA VAL A 102 0.03 8.56 4.88
C VAL A 102 0.13 9.53 6.04
N GLY A 103 0.61 9.05 7.17
CA GLY A 103 0.82 9.83 8.38
C GLY A 103 2.25 9.68 8.90
N VAL A 104 2.78 10.79 9.41
CA VAL A 104 4.03 10.84 10.16
C VAL A 104 3.73 11.45 11.52
N HIS A 105 4.06 10.74 12.58
CA HIS A 105 3.73 11.14 13.95
C HIS A 105 4.80 10.69 14.94
N SER A 106 4.72 11.15 16.19
CA SER A 106 5.51 10.64 17.31
C SER A 106 4.96 9.30 17.79
N GLU A 107 5.74 8.54 18.56
CA GLU A 107 5.25 7.34 19.26
C GLU A 107 4.06 7.63 20.18
N GLU A 108 4.01 8.84 20.76
CA GLU A 108 2.90 9.31 21.60
C GLU A 108 1.65 9.74 20.79
N GLY A 109 1.72 9.74 19.44
CA GLY A 109 0.60 10.07 18.56
C GLY A 109 0.49 11.55 18.19
N ILE A 110 1.50 12.38 18.46
CA ILE A 110 1.52 13.77 17.99
C ILE A 110 1.73 13.78 16.47
N SER A 111 0.74 14.30 15.72
CA SER A 111 0.80 14.35 14.26
C SER A 111 1.80 15.40 13.78
N TYR A 112 2.82 14.96 13.05
CA TYR A 112 3.78 15.84 12.37
C TYR A 112 3.28 16.23 10.99
N ASP A 113 2.86 15.25 10.19
CA ASP A 113 2.27 15.46 8.87
C ASP A 113 1.33 14.31 8.52
N TRP A 114 0.16 14.64 8.02
CA TRP A 114 -0.87 13.70 7.65
C TRP A 114 -1.48 14.13 6.32
N ILE A 115 -1.53 13.23 5.36
CA ILE A 115 -2.09 13.50 4.04
C ILE A 115 -3.10 12.42 3.69
N ASP A 116 -4.36 12.83 3.58
CA ASP A 116 -5.44 11.95 3.20
C ASP A 116 -5.48 11.73 1.69
N GLU A 117 -5.74 10.49 1.28
CA GLU A 117 -6.08 10.10 -0.10
C GLU A 117 -5.08 10.64 -1.14
N LEU A 118 -3.78 10.58 -0.81
CA LEU A 118 -2.76 11.18 -1.66
C LEU A 118 -2.46 10.35 -2.92
N VAL A 119 -2.50 9.02 -2.81
CA VAL A 119 -2.22 8.14 -3.94
C VAL A 119 -3.46 7.34 -4.28
N VAL A 120 -3.94 7.49 -5.51
CA VAL A 120 -5.04 6.71 -6.07
C VAL A 120 -4.46 5.67 -7.02
N PHE A 121 -4.88 4.41 -6.89
CA PHE A 121 -4.44 3.34 -7.77
C PHE A 121 -5.57 2.35 -8.04
N GLU A 122 -5.44 1.63 -9.15
CA GLU A 122 -6.38 0.61 -9.58
C GLU A 122 -5.79 -0.78 -9.30
N VAL A 123 -6.58 -1.64 -8.67
CA VAL A 123 -6.29 -3.07 -8.60
C VAL A 123 -7.02 -3.75 -9.73
N THR A 124 -6.26 -4.44 -10.58
CA THR A 124 -6.77 -5.25 -11.68
C THR A 124 -6.80 -6.73 -11.28
N ASN A 125 -7.79 -7.46 -11.76
CA ASN A 125 -7.87 -8.90 -11.57
C ASN A 125 -8.52 -9.52 -12.80
N SER A 126 -7.92 -10.59 -13.29
CA SER A 126 -8.48 -11.39 -14.41
C SER A 126 -9.59 -12.34 -13.93
N ILE A 127 -9.61 -12.66 -12.63
CA ILE A 127 -10.58 -13.54 -11.99
C ILE A 127 -11.36 -12.71 -10.98
N PHE A 128 -12.68 -12.72 -11.13
CA PHE A 128 -13.58 -12.06 -10.18
C PHE A 128 -13.77 -12.93 -8.94
N CYS A 129 -13.71 -12.31 -7.75
CA CYS A 129 -14.16 -12.91 -6.50
C CYS A 129 -15.18 -12.00 -5.82
N ASP A 130 -16.05 -12.57 -5.01
CA ASP A 130 -16.98 -11.80 -4.18
C ASP A 130 -16.25 -11.15 -3.00
N GLY A 131 -16.73 -9.98 -2.58
CA GLY A 131 -16.18 -9.25 -1.43
C GLY A 131 -15.05 -8.29 -1.80
N VAL A 132 -14.29 -7.87 -0.78
CA VAL A 132 -13.28 -6.79 -0.91
C VAL A 132 -11.84 -7.30 -0.95
N VAL A 133 -11.64 -8.56 -0.59
CA VAL A 133 -10.32 -9.21 -0.50
C VAL A 133 -10.34 -10.47 -1.33
N ASP A 134 -9.30 -10.66 -2.14
CA ASP A 134 -9.01 -11.93 -2.80
C ASP A 134 -7.88 -12.63 -2.02
N LEU A 135 -8.23 -13.67 -1.26
CA LEU A 135 -7.28 -14.44 -0.48
C LEU A 135 -6.45 -15.41 -1.32
N ASN A 136 -6.59 -15.35 -2.64
CA ASN A 136 -5.87 -16.19 -3.57
C ASN A 136 -5.96 -17.68 -3.20
N SER A 137 -7.19 -18.12 -2.88
CA SER A 137 -7.45 -19.48 -2.43
C SER A 137 -7.22 -20.50 -3.53
N THR A 138 -6.81 -21.72 -3.13
CA THR A 138 -6.71 -22.86 -4.03
C THR A 138 -7.79 -23.89 -3.68
N ILE A 139 -8.28 -24.59 -4.68
CA ILE A 139 -9.31 -25.63 -4.53
C ILE A 139 -8.65 -26.99 -4.70
N LYS A 140 -9.01 -27.95 -3.85
CA LYS A 140 -8.64 -29.36 -4.01
C LYS A 140 -9.91 -30.19 -4.16
N ILE A 141 -9.96 -31.01 -5.20
CA ILE A 141 -11.06 -31.93 -5.46
C ILE A 141 -10.48 -33.33 -5.60
N GLY A 142 -10.98 -34.29 -4.81
CA GLY A 142 -10.50 -35.67 -4.87
C GLY A 142 -9.00 -35.86 -4.58
N GLY A 143 -8.39 -34.92 -3.84
CA GLY A 143 -6.96 -34.93 -3.53
C GLY A 143 -6.06 -34.22 -4.55
N GLU A 144 -6.56 -33.84 -5.70
CA GLU A 144 -5.86 -33.05 -6.68
C GLU A 144 -6.02 -31.55 -6.41
N LYS A 145 -4.98 -30.77 -6.75
CA LYS A 145 -4.96 -29.32 -6.55
C LYS A 145 -5.30 -28.62 -7.84
N TYR A 146 -6.35 -27.78 -7.80
CA TYR A 146 -6.76 -26.95 -8.90
C TYR A 146 -6.46 -25.49 -8.61
N TYR A 147 -5.91 -24.78 -9.59
CA TYR A 147 -5.69 -23.35 -9.56
C TYR A 147 -6.73 -22.68 -10.47
N ALA A 148 -7.20 -21.52 -10.05
CA ALA A 148 -7.96 -20.66 -10.96
C ALA A 148 -7.04 -20.26 -12.12
N ILE A 149 -7.42 -20.64 -13.34
CA ILE A 149 -6.72 -20.21 -14.55
C ILE A 149 -7.27 -18.84 -14.91
N ALA A 150 -6.40 -17.85 -15.06
CA ALA A 150 -6.78 -16.56 -15.61
C ALA A 150 -7.45 -16.78 -16.99
N GLN A 151 -8.67 -16.27 -17.16
CA GLN A 151 -9.39 -16.35 -18.43
C GLN A 151 -8.79 -15.37 -19.45
N SER A 152 -7.53 -15.53 -19.78
CA SER A 152 -6.89 -14.87 -20.89
C SER A 152 -6.38 -15.93 -21.86
N GLU A 153 -6.96 -15.98 -23.05
CA GLU A 153 -6.43 -16.51 -24.31
C GLU A 153 -6.71 -17.96 -24.76
N GLU A 154 -7.56 -18.78 -24.15
CA GLU A 154 -7.90 -20.09 -24.73
C GLU A 154 -9.35 -20.24 -25.21
N LYS A 155 -9.94 -19.22 -25.85
CA LYS A 155 -11.22 -19.37 -26.58
C LYS A 155 -11.06 -19.32 -28.10
N ASN A 156 -9.91 -19.70 -28.65
CA ASN A 156 -9.72 -19.74 -30.10
C ASN A 156 -9.06 -21.02 -30.63
N GLN A 157 -9.16 -22.14 -29.96
CA GLN A 157 -8.85 -23.43 -30.59
C GLN A 157 -9.80 -24.50 -30.06
N GLU A 158 -10.69 -24.87 -30.88
CA GLU A 158 -11.44 -26.12 -31.05
C GLU A 158 -12.92 -25.89 -31.31
N PHE A 159 -13.22 -25.53 -32.55
CA PHE A 159 -14.38 -26.02 -33.31
C PHE A 159 -13.98 -25.98 -34.77
N ASN A 160 -13.34 -27.04 -35.24
CA ASN A 160 -13.38 -27.53 -36.57
C ASN A 160 -13.64 -29.03 -36.57
#